data_389c57a865cccf076a2fa30470e5709c
#
_entry.id   389c57a865cccf076a2fa30470e5709c
#
_cell.length_a   1.000
_cell.length_b   1.000
_cell.length_c   1.000
_cell.angle_alpha   90.00
_cell.angle_beta   90.00
_cell.angle_gamma   90.00
#
_symmetry.space_group_name_H-M   'P 1'
#
loop_
_entity.id
_entity.type
_entity.pdbx_description
1 polymer ?
#
loop_
_entity_poly.entity_id
_entity_poly.type
_entity_poly.pdbx_seq_one_letter_code
_entity_poly.pdbx_strand_id
1 'polypeptide(L)'
;TGHHPTTASSLKAISKYVKSGDSLIDVGCGSGILSIAAMKLGAKVDACDTDVVSVENSLVNAELNDVKFHNIWEGSCSASTKKYDMVVANIVADVLTFISKELKQALNDDGILVLSGILDKYETKVLSFYKNCEIVQRIAQDEWVTLILKLK
;
A
#
# COMPACT_ATOMS: atom_id res chain seq x y z
N THR A 1 -4.12 9.43 -12.86
CA THR A 1 -3.65 8.43 -11.88
C THR A 1 -4.78 7.55 -11.37
N GLY A 2 -5.95 8.11 -11.05
CA GLY A 2 -7.10 7.32 -10.58
C GLY A 2 -7.67 6.38 -11.64
N HIS A 3 -7.26 6.51 -12.89
CA HIS A 3 -7.73 5.68 -14.01
C HIS A 3 -6.84 4.47 -14.27
N HIS A 4 -5.63 4.42 -13.71
CA HIS A 4 -4.77 3.25 -13.90
C HIS A 4 -5.39 2.05 -13.20
N PRO A 5 -5.41 0.84 -13.82
CA PRO A 5 -6.01 -0.35 -13.22
C PRO A 5 -5.49 -0.68 -11.82
N THR A 6 -4.18 -0.52 -11.59
CA THR A 6 -3.58 -0.82 -10.29
C THR A 6 -4.04 0.17 -9.21
N THR A 7 -4.20 1.44 -9.56
CA THR A 7 -4.72 2.46 -8.64
C THR A 7 -6.18 2.19 -8.32
N ALA A 8 -6.99 1.91 -9.33
CA ALA A 8 -8.40 1.60 -9.14
C ALA A 8 -8.60 0.36 -8.26
N SER A 9 -7.83 -0.71 -8.50
CA SER A 9 -7.91 -1.93 -7.70
C SER A 9 -7.43 -1.71 -6.27
N SER A 10 -6.37 -0.91 -6.08
CA SER A 10 -5.89 -0.55 -4.74
C SER A 10 -6.92 0.26 -3.97
N LEU A 11 -7.58 1.21 -4.64
CA LEU A 11 -8.66 1.99 -4.03
C LEU A 11 -9.83 1.12 -3.61
N LYS A 12 -10.20 0.14 -4.43
CA LYS A 12 -11.24 -0.84 -4.07
C LYS A 12 -10.86 -1.64 -2.83
N ALA A 13 -9.61 -2.09 -2.75
CA ALA A 13 -9.12 -2.84 -1.59
C ALA A 13 -9.15 -1.99 -0.32
N ILE A 14 -8.67 -0.76 -0.40
CA ILE A 14 -8.69 0.18 0.73
C ILE A 14 -10.13 0.42 1.17
N SER A 15 -11.02 0.72 0.24
CA SER A 15 -12.42 0.99 0.53
C SER A 15 -13.12 -0.19 1.20
N LYS A 16 -12.77 -1.40 0.81
CA LYS A 16 -13.39 -2.62 1.34
C LYS A 16 -12.87 -3.02 2.72
N TYR A 17 -11.57 -2.87 2.96
CA TYR A 17 -10.94 -3.48 4.12
C TYR A 17 -10.51 -2.48 5.20
N VAL A 18 -10.36 -1.18 4.89
CA VAL A 18 -9.97 -0.20 5.90
C VAL A 18 -11.17 0.13 6.79
N LYS A 19 -10.91 0.29 8.08
CA LYS A 19 -11.91 0.74 9.05
C LYS A 19 -11.47 2.08 9.63
N SER A 20 -12.44 2.92 9.98
CA SER A 20 -12.15 4.19 10.64
C SER A 20 -11.33 3.93 11.92
N GLY A 21 -10.26 4.66 12.08
CA GLY A 21 -9.33 4.49 13.20
C GLY A 21 -8.18 3.52 12.93
N ASP A 22 -8.22 2.76 11.84
CA ASP A 22 -7.11 1.86 11.47
C ASP A 22 -5.84 2.66 11.20
N SER A 23 -4.70 2.04 11.52
CA SER A 23 -3.39 2.53 11.09
C SER A 23 -3.05 1.92 9.73
N LEU A 24 -2.54 2.75 8.83
CA LEU A 24 -2.18 2.32 7.47
C LEU A 24 -0.83 2.92 7.09
N ILE A 25 0.03 2.13 6.45
CA ILE A 25 1.22 2.65 5.81
C ILE A 25 1.11 2.47 4.29
N ASP A 26 1.38 3.56 3.56
CA ASP A 26 1.41 3.60 2.09
C ASP A 26 2.87 3.63 1.65
N VAL A 27 3.37 2.50 1.18
CA VAL A 27 4.78 2.32 0.79
C VAL A 27 4.93 2.61 -0.69
N GLY A 28 5.74 3.61 -1.03
CA GLY A 28 5.85 4.11 -2.40
C GLY A 28 4.65 4.99 -2.72
N CYS A 29 4.39 5.99 -1.91
CA CYS A 29 3.13 6.75 -1.93
C CYS A 29 2.90 7.60 -3.19
N GLY A 30 3.94 7.93 -3.94
CA GLY A 30 3.80 8.70 -5.18
C GLY A 30 3.08 10.03 -4.97
N SER A 31 1.95 10.19 -5.66
CA SER A 31 1.14 11.41 -5.54
C SER A 31 0.30 11.47 -4.25
N GLY A 32 0.23 10.37 -3.50
CA GLY A 32 -0.53 10.29 -2.26
C GLY A 32 -2.00 9.92 -2.45
N ILE A 33 -2.41 9.52 -3.64
CA ILE A 33 -3.83 9.24 -3.92
C ILE A 33 -4.40 8.14 -3.03
N LEU A 34 -3.66 7.06 -2.79
CA LEU A 34 -4.13 5.97 -1.93
C LEU A 34 -4.19 6.40 -0.47
N SER A 35 -3.17 7.12 -0.02
CA SER A 35 -3.13 7.69 1.33
C SER A 35 -4.30 8.61 1.59
N ILE A 36 -4.59 9.51 0.64
CA ILE A 36 -5.68 10.50 0.77
C ILE A 36 -7.02 9.78 0.86
N ALA A 37 -7.26 8.77 0.01
CA ALA A 37 -8.48 7.98 0.07
C ALA A 37 -8.65 7.31 1.44
N ALA A 38 -7.58 6.72 1.97
CA ALA A 38 -7.60 6.07 3.29
C ALA A 38 -7.88 7.08 4.40
N MET A 39 -7.25 8.26 4.35
CA MET A 39 -7.48 9.30 5.35
C MET A 39 -8.92 9.81 5.33
N LYS A 40 -9.52 9.93 4.15
CA LYS A 40 -10.94 10.31 4.03
C LYS A 40 -11.88 9.27 4.59
N LEU A 41 -11.44 8.01 4.69
CA LEU A 41 -12.19 6.92 5.32
C LEU A 41 -11.91 6.79 6.82
N GLY A 42 -11.10 7.69 7.37
CA GLY A 42 -10.83 7.75 8.81
C GLY A 42 -9.58 7.02 9.27
N ALA A 43 -8.74 6.54 8.36
CA ALA A 43 -7.49 5.88 8.73
C ALA A 43 -6.43 6.91 9.18
N LYS A 44 -5.56 6.47 10.08
CA LYS A 44 -4.34 7.19 10.44
C LYS A 44 -3.23 6.71 9.53
N VAL A 45 -2.71 7.58 8.68
CA VAL A 45 -1.82 7.17 7.59
C VAL A 45 -0.40 7.67 7.81
N ASP A 46 0.54 6.72 7.75
CA ASP A 46 1.95 6.97 7.52
C ASP A 46 2.24 6.66 6.06
N ALA A 47 3.17 7.37 5.45
CA ALA A 47 3.56 7.13 4.08
C ALA A 47 5.06 7.33 3.91
N CYS A 48 5.62 6.64 2.92
CA CYS A 48 7.02 6.82 2.56
C CYS A 48 7.23 6.61 1.07
N ASP A 49 8.28 7.25 0.57
CA ASP A 49 8.71 7.09 -0.81
C ASP A 49 10.21 7.38 -0.87
N THR A 50 10.92 6.68 -1.72
CA THR A 50 12.36 6.92 -1.92
C THR A 50 12.65 8.18 -2.72
N ASP A 51 11.61 8.74 -3.37
CA ASP A 51 11.70 9.97 -4.16
C ASP A 51 11.13 11.13 -3.34
N VAL A 52 11.99 12.12 -3.03
CA VAL A 52 11.58 13.30 -2.26
C VAL A 52 10.49 14.10 -2.97
N VAL A 53 10.48 14.11 -4.31
CA VAL A 53 9.43 14.79 -5.09
C VAL A 53 8.08 14.16 -4.83
N SER A 54 8.02 12.84 -4.71
CA SER A 54 6.78 12.13 -4.36
C SER A 54 6.29 12.51 -2.97
N VAL A 55 7.19 12.63 -2.00
CA VAL A 55 6.84 13.06 -0.65
C VAL A 55 6.24 14.48 -0.68
N GLU A 56 6.88 15.39 -1.40
CA GLU A 56 6.41 16.77 -1.53
C GLU A 56 5.03 16.82 -2.21
N ASN A 57 4.84 16.06 -3.30
CA ASN A 57 3.58 16.00 -4.02
C ASN A 57 2.45 15.44 -3.13
N SER A 58 2.75 14.40 -2.35
CA SER A 58 1.78 13.82 -1.41
C SER A 58 1.34 14.84 -0.38
N LEU A 59 2.27 15.63 0.16
CA LEU A 59 1.96 16.68 1.15
C LEU A 59 1.07 17.76 0.55
N VAL A 60 1.38 18.23 -0.65
CA VAL A 60 0.58 19.24 -1.35
C VAL A 60 -0.82 18.71 -1.61
N ASN A 61 -0.93 17.49 -2.12
CA ASN A 61 -2.22 16.89 -2.45
C ASN A 61 -3.08 16.62 -1.22
N ALA A 62 -2.46 16.24 -0.11
CA ALA A 62 -3.17 16.06 1.17
C ALA A 62 -3.75 17.38 1.65
N GLU A 63 -2.98 18.46 1.58
CA GLU A 63 -3.46 19.80 1.96
C GLU A 63 -4.63 20.23 1.07
N LEU A 64 -4.54 20.02 -0.24
CA LEU A 64 -5.62 20.35 -1.19
C LEU A 64 -6.89 19.55 -0.90
N ASN A 65 -6.80 18.42 -0.24
CA ASN A 65 -7.93 17.55 0.10
C ASN A 65 -8.35 17.63 1.57
N ASP A 66 -7.82 18.57 2.31
CA ASP A 66 -8.13 18.80 3.73
C ASP A 66 -7.90 17.56 4.61
N VAL A 67 -6.85 16.82 4.33
CA VAL A 67 -6.41 15.66 5.14
C VAL A 67 -4.94 15.82 5.51
N LYS A 68 -4.54 15.16 6.58
CA LYS A 68 -3.19 15.29 7.12
C LYS A 68 -2.61 13.93 7.44
N PHE A 69 -1.38 13.68 6.95
CA PHE A 69 -0.61 12.49 7.31
C PHE A 69 -0.30 12.49 8.81
N HIS A 70 -0.30 11.30 9.40
CA HIS A 70 0.27 11.12 10.75
C HIS A 70 1.78 11.30 10.67
N ASN A 71 2.44 10.58 9.75
CA ASN A 71 3.84 10.80 9.39
C ASN A 71 4.03 10.53 7.89
N ILE A 72 4.99 11.23 7.28
CA ILE A 72 5.42 10.96 5.91
C ILE A 72 6.91 11.26 5.82
N TRP A 73 7.67 10.40 5.14
CA TRP A 73 9.13 10.57 5.05
C TRP A 73 9.67 10.04 3.72
N GLU A 74 10.86 10.56 3.36
CA GLU A 74 11.67 10.01 2.29
C GLU A 74 12.44 8.81 2.83
N GLY A 75 12.30 7.65 2.20
CA GLY A 75 12.99 6.44 2.60
C GLY A 75 12.11 5.20 2.50
N SER A 76 12.49 4.16 3.23
CA SER A 76 11.81 2.88 3.22
C SER A 76 10.84 2.72 4.39
N CYS A 77 9.96 1.73 4.31
CA CYS A 77 9.01 1.43 5.38
C CYS A 77 9.72 0.94 6.66
N SER A 78 10.94 0.41 6.53
CA SER A 78 11.72 -0.07 7.69
C SER A 78 12.15 1.05 8.64
N ALA A 79 12.04 2.32 8.21
CA ALA A 79 12.29 3.45 9.10
C ALA A 79 11.24 3.55 10.23
N SER A 80 10.07 2.95 10.02
CA SER A 80 9.06 2.83 11.08
C SER A 80 9.23 1.50 11.82
N THR A 81 9.13 1.57 13.14
CA THR A 81 9.14 0.36 13.99
C THR A 81 7.72 -0.09 14.35
N LYS A 82 6.72 0.66 13.91
CA LYS A 82 5.32 0.32 14.16
C LYS A 82 4.86 -0.86 13.30
N LYS A 83 3.80 -1.50 13.75
CA LYS A 83 3.01 -2.41 12.94
C LYS A 83 1.67 -1.74 12.62
N TYR A 84 1.14 -2.09 11.45
CA TYR A 84 -0.03 -1.41 10.90
C TYR A 84 -1.18 -2.39 10.66
N ASP A 85 -2.39 -1.88 10.76
CA ASP A 85 -3.60 -2.65 10.45
C ASP A 85 -3.71 -2.90 8.94
N MET A 86 -3.17 -2.00 8.14
CA MET A 86 -3.10 -2.17 6.69
C MET A 86 -1.75 -1.68 6.16
N VAL A 87 -1.15 -2.47 5.29
CA VAL A 87 0.06 -2.12 4.54
C VAL A 87 -0.29 -2.12 3.07
N VAL A 88 -0.07 -1.01 2.39
CA VAL A 88 -0.37 -0.87 0.96
C VAL A 88 0.92 -0.57 0.21
N ALA A 89 1.18 -1.33 -0.84
CA ALA A 89 2.32 -1.11 -1.72
C ALA A 89 1.87 -1.29 -3.17
N ASN A 90 1.70 -0.18 -3.88
CA ASN A 90 1.38 -0.15 -5.31
C ASN A 90 2.64 0.22 -6.07
N ILE A 91 3.52 -0.75 -6.24
CA ILE A 91 4.85 -0.59 -6.83
C ILE A 91 5.17 -1.79 -7.72
N VAL A 92 6.23 -1.69 -8.52
CA VAL A 92 6.57 -2.75 -9.48
C VAL A 92 6.97 -4.06 -8.78
N ALA A 93 6.73 -5.18 -9.48
CA ALA A 93 6.91 -6.52 -8.94
C ALA A 93 8.31 -6.77 -8.34
N ASP A 94 9.36 -6.32 -9.00
CA ASP A 94 10.73 -6.51 -8.53
C ASP A 94 10.96 -5.86 -7.16
N VAL A 95 10.39 -4.69 -6.94
CA VAL A 95 10.48 -4.01 -5.64
C VAL A 95 9.67 -4.75 -4.59
N LEU A 96 8.47 -5.23 -4.94
CA LEU A 96 7.63 -6.01 -4.03
C LEU A 96 8.35 -7.27 -3.53
N THR A 97 9.12 -7.92 -4.38
CA THR A 97 9.92 -9.09 -3.98
C THR A 97 11.10 -8.66 -3.11
N PHE A 98 11.78 -7.58 -3.49
CA PHE A 98 12.96 -7.10 -2.77
C PHE A 98 12.65 -6.66 -1.34
N ILE A 99 11.53 -5.99 -1.12
CA ILE A 99 11.14 -5.49 0.21
C ILE A 99 10.10 -6.36 0.92
N SER A 100 9.92 -7.60 0.48
CA SER A 100 8.88 -8.49 1.02
C SER A 100 8.98 -8.68 2.53
N LYS A 101 10.18 -8.86 3.05
CA LYS A 101 10.41 -9.02 4.48
C LYS A 101 9.97 -7.78 5.27
N GLU A 102 10.34 -6.60 4.79
CA GLU A 102 9.99 -5.34 5.42
C GLU A 102 8.48 -5.11 5.45
N LEU A 103 7.80 -5.39 4.33
CA LEU A 103 6.34 -5.24 4.24
C LEU A 103 5.64 -6.19 5.22
N LYS A 104 6.07 -7.44 5.30
CA LYS A 104 5.47 -8.41 6.22
C LYS A 104 5.73 -8.03 7.68
N GLN A 105 6.91 -7.52 8.00
CA GLN A 105 7.24 -7.07 9.35
C GLN A 105 6.43 -5.86 9.80
N ALA A 106 5.98 -5.03 8.84
CA ALA A 106 5.16 -3.86 9.12
C ALA A 106 3.69 -4.22 9.39
N LEU A 107 3.29 -5.46 9.20
CA LEU A 107 1.89 -5.88 9.27
C LEU A 107 1.55 -6.42 10.66
N ASN A 108 0.45 -5.94 11.24
CA ASN A 108 -0.16 -6.52 12.43
C ASN A 108 -0.62 -7.96 12.14
N ASP A 109 -0.74 -8.79 13.18
CA ASP A 109 -1.11 -10.20 13.03
C ASP A 109 -2.43 -10.38 12.26
N ASP A 110 -3.42 -9.52 12.49
CA ASP A 110 -4.70 -9.55 11.79
C ASP A 110 -4.77 -8.50 10.67
N GLY A 111 -3.64 -7.93 10.31
CA GLY A 111 -3.57 -6.86 9.33
C GLY A 111 -3.77 -7.35 7.90
N ILE A 112 -4.08 -6.40 7.02
CA ILE A 112 -4.29 -6.64 5.59
C ILE A 112 -3.12 -6.03 4.82
N LEU A 113 -2.54 -6.84 3.94
CA LEU A 113 -1.46 -6.42 3.05
C LEU A 113 -2.00 -6.33 1.62
N VAL A 114 -1.91 -5.14 1.02
CA VAL A 114 -2.35 -4.90 -0.35
C VAL A 114 -1.13 -4.71 -1.23
N LEU A 115 -0.92 -5.64 -2.16
CA LEU A 115 0.17 -5.58 -3.14
C LEU A 115 -0.43 -5.34 -4.51
N SER A 116 -0.01 -4.27 -5.16
CA SER A 116 -0.51 -3.92 -6.50
C SER A 116 0.63 -3.41 -7.39
N GLY A 117 0.34 -3.15 -8.64
CA GLY A 117 1.37 -2.82 -9.62
C GLY A 117 2.03 -4.06 -10.22
N ILE A 118 1.36 -5.20 -10.14
CA ILE A 118 1.87 -6.50 -10.56
C ILE A 118 1.29 -6.87 -11.93
N LEU A 119 2.15 -6.99 -12.94
CA LEU A 119 1.73 -7.63 -14.19
C LEU A 119 1.44 -9.11 -13.91
N ASP A 120 0.39 -9.65 -14.51
CA ASP A 120 -0.07 -11.02 -14.28
C ASP A 120 1.02 -12.06 -14.48
N LYS A 121 1.91 -11.83 -15.45
CA LYS A 121 3.05 -12.73 -15.71
C LYS A 121 4.05 -12.82 -14.56
N TYR A 122 4.03 -11.87 -13.63
CA TYR A 122 4.92 -11.84 -12.47
C TYR A 122 4.25 -12.27 -11.16
N GLU A 123 2.96 -12.58 -11.21
CA GLU A 123 2.18 -12.92 -10.01
C GLU A 123 2.77 -14.09 -9.23
N THR A 124 3.11 -15.18 -9.92
CA THR A 124 3.68 -16.37 -9.28
C THR A 124 5.01 -16.07 -8.61
N LYS A 125 5.86 -15.28 -9.28
CA LYS A 125 7.14 -14.87 -8.72
C LYS A 125 6.96 -14.03 -7.45
N VAL A 126 6.07 -13.06 -7.48
CA VAL A 126 5.76 -12.23 -6.31
C VAL A 126 5.28 -13.10 -5.17
N LEU A 127 4.28 -13.96 -5.40
CA LEU A 127 3.71 -14.83 -4.37
C LEU A 127 4.75 -15.76 -3.74
N SER A 128 5.79 -16.14 -4.47
CA SER A 128 6.85 -16.99 -3.91
C SER A 128 7.61 -16.33 -2.75
N PHE A 129 7.56 -15.01 -2.62
CA PHE A 129 8.14 -14.25 -1.52
C PHE A 129 7.18 -13.98 -0.37
N TYR A 130 5.92 -14.45 -0.51
CA TYR A 130 4.85 -14.23 0.48
C TYR A 130 4.20 -15.54 0.89
N LYS A 131 4.98 -16.63 0.96
CA LYS A 131 4.47 -17.98 1.26
C LYS A 131 3.86 -18.10 2.66
N ASN A 132 4.27 -17.25 3.58
CA ASN A 132 3.71 -17.20 4.94
C ASN A 132 2.44 -16.33 5.01
N CYS A 133 1.92 -15.93 3.86
CA CYS A 133 0.65 -15.20 3.75
C CYS A 133 -0.39 -16.05 3.04
N GLU A 134 -1.65 -15.81 3.35
CA GLU A 134 -2.77 -16.38 2.59
C GLU A 134 -3.43 -15.29 1.76
N ILE A 135 -4.00 -15.66 0.62
CA ILE A 135 -4.72 -14.75 -0.26
C ILE A 135 -6.14 -14.60 0.27
N VAL A 136 -6.49 -13.37 0.68
CA VAL A 136 -7.85 -13.01 1.08
C VAL A 136 -8.70 -12.71 -0.15
N GLN A 137 -8.12 -12.00 -1.10
CA GLN A 137 -8.79 -11.64 -2.34
C GLN A 137 -7.76 -11.35 -3.43
N ARG A 138 -8.10 -11.67 -4.66
CA ARG A 138 -7.32 -11.34 -5.85
C ARG A 138 -8.20 -10.52 -6.78
N ILE A 139 -7.70 -9.37 -7.21
CA ILE A 139 -8.37 -8.51 -8.19
C ILE A 139 -7.53 -8.49 -9.45
N ALA A 140 -8.09 -8.97 -10.55
CA ALA A 140 -7.45 -8.91 -11.85
C ALA A 140 -8.19 -7.89 -12.72
N GLN A 141 -7.45 -7.00 -13.33
CA GLN A 141 -8.00 -6.00 -14.25
C GLN A 141 -7.01 -5.78 -15.38
N ASP A 142 -7.44 -6.08 -16.61
CA ASP A 142 -6.57 -6.12 -17.78
C ASP A 142 -5.40 -7.07 -17.50
N GLU A 143 -4.17 -6.64 -17.70
CA GLU A 143 -2.96 -7.44 -17.45
C GLU A 143 -2.40 -7.25 -16.03
N TRP A 144 -3.12 -6.55 -15.16
CA TRP A 144 -2.67 -6.20 -13.82
C TRP A 144 -3.39 -6.98 -12.74
N VAL A 145 -2.67 -7.30 -11.67
CA VAL A 145 -3.18 -8.04 -10.52
C VAL A 145 -2.90 -7.26 -9.24
N THR A 146 -3.91 -7.22 -8.38
CA THR A 146 -3.80 -6.74 -7.00
C THR A 146 -4.07 -7.91 -6.07
N LEU A 147 -3.17 -8.13 -5.12
CA LEU A 147 -3.27 -9.22 -4.15
C LEU A 147 -3.56 -8.63 -2.78
N ILE A 148 -4.61 -9.13 -2.16
CA ILE A 148 -4.95 -8.79 -0.78
C ILE A 148 -4.62 -10.01 0.07
N LEU A 149 -3.65 -9.84 0.96
CA LEU A 149 -3.06 -10.92 1.75
C LEU A 149 -3.20 -10.66 3.24
N LYS A 150 -3.05 -11.72 4.03
CA LYS A 150 -2.83 -11.60 5.47
C LYS A 150 -1.88 -12.71 5.92
N LEU A 151 -1.25 -12.53 7.07
CA LEU A 151 -0.35 -13.55 7.64
C LEU A 151 -1.17 -14.80 8.01
N LYS A 152 -0.58 -15.95 7.75
CA LYS A 152 -1.18 -17.24 8.15
C LYS A 152 -1.20 -17.41 9.65
#